data_e084d93f298a47364af5cd6d5c22af98
#
_entry.id   e084d93f298a47364af5cd6d5c22af98
#
_cell.length_a   1.000
_cell.length_b   1.000
_cell.length_c   1.000
_cell.angle_alpha   90.00
_cell.angle_beta   90.00
_cell.angle_gamma   90.00
#
_symmetry.space_group_name_H-M   'P 1'
#
loop_
_entity.id
_entity.type
_entity.pdbx_description
1 polymer ?
#
loop_
_entity_poly.entity_id
_entity_poly.type
_entity_poly.pdbx_seq_one_letter_code
_entity_poly.pdbx_strand_id
1 'polypeptide(L)'
;MFDKSKSTVAAVDPEVWAAIQKEDQRQEDHIELIASENYTSPAVMEAQGSQLTNKYAEGYPGKRYYGGCEYVDVVEQLAIDRVKALFGAEAANVQPNSGSQANQGVYFAMLKPGDTIMGMSLAHGGHLTHGSPVNMSGKWFNVVSYGLNENEDIDYDAAEKLAQQHKPKLIVAGASAFALKIDFERMSQIAKSVGAYFMVDMAHYAGLIAAGVYPNPVPHADFVTTTTHKSLRGPRGGVILMKAEFEKPINSAIFPGIQGGPLMHVIAGKAVAFKEAATPEFKAYQEQVVKNARVLAETLVARGLRIVSGKTESHVMLVDLRAKNITGKAAEAALGAAHITVNKNAIPNDPEKPFVTSGVRLGSPAMTTRGFKEDEAKLVGNLIADVLENPENEENLAKVRAQVAELTKRFPVYG
;
A
#
# COMPACT_ATOMS: atom_id res chain seq x y z
N MET A 1 -6.35 35.76 -18.95
CA MET A 1 -6.39 35.60 -17.47
C MET A 1 -7.53 34.64 -17.15
N PHE A 2 -7.30 33.66 -16.26
CA PHE A 2 -8.32 32.68 -15.91
C PHE A 2 -9.34 33.31 -14.95
N ASP A 3 -10.63 33.16 -15.26
CA ASP A 3 -11.73 33.48 -14.35
C ASP A 3 -12.06 32.23 -13.54
N LYS A 4 -11.72 32.22 -12.24
CA LYS A 4 -11.93 31.07 -11.37
C LYS A 4 -13.39 30.60 -11.31
N SER A 5 -14.36 31.51 -11.45
CA SER A 5 -15.79 31.16 -11.43
C SER A 5 -16.25 30.43 -12.69
N LYS A 6 -15.52 30.56 -13.80
CA LYS A 6 -15.84 29.98 -15.11
C LYS A 6 -14.86 28.89 -15.55
N SER A 7 -13.79 28.67 -14.75
CA SER A 7 -12.73 27.71 -15.08
C SER A 7 -12.77 26.50 -14.14
N THR A 8 -13.96 26.07 -13.75
CA THR A 8 -14.17 24.82 -13.02
C THR A 8 -14.12 23.63 -13.98
N VAL A 9 -13.85 22.43 -13.49
CA VAL A 9 -13.88 21.21 -14.30
C VAL A 9 -15.24 21.04 -14.98
N ALA A 10 -16.31 21.26 -14.24
CA ALA A 10 -17.68 21.19 -14.78
C ALA A 10 -17.95 22.14 -15.96
N ALA A 11 -17.32 23.32 -15.94
CA ALA A 11 -17.50 24.32 -17.00
C ALA A 11 -16.58 24.08 -18.21
N VAL A 12 -15.38 23.53 -17.99
CA VAL A 12 -14.36 23.34 -19.03
C VAL A 12 -14.48 21.98 -19.69
N ASP A 13 -14.75 20.94 -18.90
CA ASP A 13 -14.82 19.55 -19.35
C ASP A 13 -15.94 18.81 -18.61
N PRO A 14 -17.18 18.93 -19.07
CA PRO A 14 -18.33 18.29 -18.43
C PRO A 14 -18.28 16.75 -18.50
N GLU A 15 -17.56 16.15 -19.45
CA GLU A 15 -17.42 14.70 -19.55
C GLU A 15 -16.52 14.16 -18.44
N VAL A 16 -15.38 14.80 -18.20
CA VAL A 16 -14.49 14.46 -17.07
C VAL A 16 -15.22 14.74 -15.75
N TRP A 17 -15.94 15.86 -15.64
CA TRP A 17 -16.74 16.15 -14.45
C TRP A 17 -17.77 15.09 -14.14
N ALA A 18 -18.52 14.64 -15.15
CA ALA A 18 -19.51 13.57 -14.99
C ALA A 18 -18.86 12.22 -14.55
N ALA A 19 -17.64 11.92 -15.02
CA ALA A 19 -16.90 10.74 -14.58
C ALA A 19 -16.46 10.85 -13.11
N ILE A 20 -15.98 12.03 -12.68
CA ILE A 20 -15.61 12.30 -11.28
C ILE A 20 -16.83 12.09 -10.38
N GLN A 21 -17.97 12.68 -10.74
CA GLN A 21 -19.20 12.55 -9.93
C GLN A 21 -19.69 11.09 -9.81
N LYS A 22 -19.52 10.28 -10.86
CA LYS A 22 -19.84 8.85 -10.81
C LYS A 22 -18.91 8.08 -9.90
N GLU A 23 -17.61 8.41 -9.91
CA GLU A 23 -16.64 7.79 -9.01
C GLU A 23 -16.86 8.22 -7.55
N ASP A 24 -17.18 9.49 -7.30
CA ASP A 24 -17.58 9.98 -5.96
C ASP A 24 -18.78 9.18 -5.44
N GLN A 25 -19.83 9.02 -6.27
CA GLN A 25 -21.00 8.23 -5.90
C GLN A 25 -20.66 6.74 -5.68
N ARG A 26 -19.78 6.15 -6.52
CA ARG A 26 -19.35 4.77 -6.33
C ARG A 26 -18.63 4.59 -4.99
N GLN A 27 -17.76 5.52 -4.62
CA GLN A 27 -17.04 5.47 -3.34
C GLN A 27 -18.00 5.59 -2.14
N GLU A 28 -19.06 6.39 -2.26
CA GLU A 28 -20.09 6.49 -1.22
C GLU A 28 -20.94 5.22 -1.12
N ASP A 29 -21.33 4.63 -2.25
CA ASP A 29 -22.27 3.49 -2.31
C ASP A 29 -21.62 2.15 -2.01
N HIS A 30 -20.31 2.01 -2.20
CA HIS A 30 -19.60 0.75 -2.06
C HIS A 30 -18.85 0.64 -0.73
N ILE A 31 -18.74 -0.58 -0.22
CA ILE A 31 -17.79 -0.91 0.85
C ILE A 31 -16.46 -1.28 0.20
N GLU A 32 -15.44 -0.44 0.41
CA GLU A 32 -14.10 -0.65 -0.14
C GLU A 32 -13.27 -1.53 0.80
N LEU A 33 -12.85 -2.69 0.28
CA LEU A 33 -12.03 -3.68 1.00
C LEU A 33 -10.73 -4.04 0.27
N ILE A 34 -10.37 -3.33 -0.81
CA ILE A 34 -9.06 -3.49 -1.41
C ILE A 34 -8.01 -3.00 -0.40
N ALA A 35 -7.15 -3.90 0.06
CA ALA A 35 -6.20 -3.64 1.16
C ALA A 35 -5.20 -2.50 0.91
N SER A 36 -5.01 -2.14 -0.37
CA SER A 36 -4.12 -1.06 -0.82
C SER A 36 -4.84 0.27 -1.10
N GLU A 37 -6.13 0.37 -0.78
CA GLU A 37 -6.92 1.58 -0.97
C GLU A 37 -7.33 2.22 0.35
N ASN A 38 -7.55 3.53 0.30
CA ASN A 38 -8.01 4.32 1.43
C ASN A 38 -8.62 5.64 0.93
N TYR A 39 -9.32 6.34 1.80
CA TYR A 39 -9.84 7.67 1.55
C TYR A 39 -8.93 8.69 2.21
N THR A 40 -8.34 9.58 1.40
CA THR A 40 -7.48 10.64 1.93
C THR A 40 -8.30 11.83 2.43
N SER A 41 -7.74 12.63 3.33
CA SER A 41 -8.46 13.76 3.92
C SER A 41 -8.71 14.88 2.89
N PRO A 42 -9.78 15.71 3.10
CA PRO A 42 -9.98 16.91 2.31
C PRO A 42 -8.76 17.84 2.29
N ALA A 43 -8.04 17.96 3.41
CA ALA A 43 -6.82 18.78 3.49
C ALA A 43 -5.70 18.30 2.57
N VAL A 44 -5.53 16.98 2.44
CA VAL A 44 -4.58 16.39 1.48
C VAL A 44 -5.02 16.68 0.04
N MET A 45 -6.32 16.55 -0.28
CA MET A 45 -6.84 16.88 -1.61
C MET A 45 -6.69 18.37 -1.95
N GLU A 46 -6.95 19.26 -1.00
CA GLU A 46 -6.74 20.70 -1.17
C GLU A 46 -5.27 21.03 -1.45
N ALA A 47 -4.33 20.40 -0.73
CA ALA A 47 -2.91 20.59 -0.96
C ALA A 47 -2.50 20.13 -2.37
N GLN A 48 -3.03 19.01 -2.86
CA GLN A 48 -2.77 18.52 -4.21
C GLN A 48 -3.35 19.43 -5.30
N GLY A 49 -4.50 20.08 -5.06
CA GLY A 49 -5.13 21.03 -5.98
C GLY A 49 -4.52 22.43 -5.94
N SER A 50 -3.42 22.66 -5.23
CA SER A 50 -2.81 23.98 -5.04
C SER A 50 -1.96 24.43 -6.23
N GLN A 51 -1.63 25.75 -6.24
CA GLN A 51 -0.77 26.37 -7.24
C GLN A 51 0.68 25.86 -7.24
N LEU A 52 1.06 25.03 -6.27
CA LEU A 52 2.38 24.39 -6.22
C LEU A 52 2.64 23.51 -7.44
N THR A 53 1.59 23.04 -8.12
CA THR A 53 1.69 22.32 -9.40
C THR A 53 2.37 23.13 -10.51
N ASN A 54 2.34 24.46 -10.43
CA ASN A 54 2.93 25.35 -11.44
C ASN A 54 4.45 25.49 -11.32
N LYS A 55 5.04 25.08 -10.16
CA LYS A 55 6.44 25.36 -9.89
C LYS A 55 7.38 24.24 -10.31
N TYR A 56 8.34 24.60 -11.16
CA TYR A 56 9.43 23.71 -11.56
C TYR A 56 10.56 23.78 -10.51
N ALA A 57 10.86 22.66 -9.84
CA ALA A 57 11.74 22.64 -8.67
C ALA A 57 12.78 21.50 -8.69
N GLU A 58 13.43 21.28 -9.87
CA GLU A 58 14.52 20.31 -9.97
C GLU A 58 15.62 20.57 -8.94
N GLY A 59 16.17 19.52 -8.39
CA GLY A 59 17.10 19.56 -7.25
C GLY A 59 16.40 19.32 -5.94
N TYR A 60 16.93 19.89 -4.85
CA TYR A 60 16.50 19.66 -3.47
C TYR A 60 16.41 20.99 -2.72
N PRO A 61 15.76 21.07 -1.55
CA PRO A 61 15.67 22.30 -0.77
C PRO A 61 17.02 22.99 -0.58
N GLY A 62 17.08 24.28 -0.90
CA GLY A 62 18.30 25.09 -0.86
C GLY A 62 19.32 24.81 -1.97
N LYS A 63 19.07 23.83 -2.84
CA LYS A 63 19.96 23.41 -3.94
C LYS A 63 19.13 23.14 -5.22
N ARG A 64 18.34 24.13 -5.63
CA ARG A 64 17.51 24.04 -6.85
C ARG A 64 18.25 24.52 -8.08
N TYR A 65 17.83 24.00 -9.23
CA TYR A 65 18.32 24.46 -10.54
C TYR A 65 17.56 25.67 -11.06
N TYR A 66 16.45 26.04 -10.43
CA TYR A 66 15.56 27.14 -10.84
C TYR A 66 15.37 28.15 -9.70
N GLY A 67 15.15 29.42 -10.04
CA GLY A 67 14.78 30.46 -9.09
C GLY A 67 13.32 30.37 -8.63
N GLY A 68 12.95 31.12 -7.59
CA GLY A 68 11.58 31.20 -7.06
C GLY A 68 11.13 29.95 -6.31
N CYS A 69 12.06 29.23 -5.66
CA CYS A 69 11.79 28.00 -4.94
C CYS A 69 11.66 28.15 -3.42
N GLU A 70 11.76 29.38 -2.90
CA GLU A 70 11.79 29.65 -1.47
C GLU A 70 10.62 29.04 -0.69
N TYR A 71 9.41 28.99 -1.26
CA TYR A 71 8.22 28.43 -0.59
C TYR A 71 8.06 26.93 -0.82
N VAL A 72 8.39 26.43 -2.01
CA VAL A 72 8.38 24.97 -2.25
C VAL A 72 9.46 24.25 -1.47
N ASP A 73 10.59 24.93 -1.20
CA ASP A 73 11.65 24.43 -0.30
C ASP A 73 11.10 24.19 1.11
N VAL A 74 10.31 25.14 1.63
CA VAL A 74 9.66 24.98 2.94
C VAL A 74 8.74 23.76 2.94
N VAL A 75 7.94 23.57 1.89
CA VAL A 75 7.00 22.44 1.80
C VAL A 75 7.73 21.10 1.73
N GLU A 76 8.76 21.00 0.90
CA GLU A 76 9.53 19.75 0.79
C GLU A 76 10.31 19.46 2.08
N GLN A 77 10.91 20.47 2.70
CA GLN A 77 11.61 20.30 3.96
C GLN A 77 10.67 19.85 5.08
N LEU A 78 9.45 20.41 5.16
CA LEU A 78 8.42 19.93 6.10
C LEU A 78 8.04 18.47 5.88
N ALA A 79 7.93 18.04 4.62
CA ALA A 79 7.64 16.64 4.30
C ALA A 79 8.79 15.72 4.76
N ILE A 80 10.04 16.11 4.48
CA ILE A 80 11.25 15.38 4.90
C ILE A 80 11.31 15.27 6.43
N ASP A 81 11.19 16.38 7.13
CA ASP A 81 11.32 16.42 8.59
C ASP A 81 10.22 15.60 9.27
N ARG A 82 8.98 15.72 8.80
CA ARG A 82 7.83 15.00 9.34
C ARG A 82 7.93 13.50 9.13
N VAL A 83 8.32 13.05 7.95
CA VAL A 83 8.43 11.59 7.69
C VAL A 83 9.61 10.99 8.43
N LYS A 84 10.72 11.71 8.58
CA LYS A 84 11.85 11.29 9.42
C LYS A 84 11.43 11.12 10.89
N ALA A 85 10.74 12.12 11.44
CA ALA A 85 10.23 12.06 12.81
C ALA A 85 9.20 10.94 13.01
N LEU A 86 8.31 10.74 12.04
CA LEU A 86 7.23 9.75 12.10
C LEU A 86 7.76 8.31 12.22
N PHE A 87 8.86 7.99 11.54
CA PHE A 87 9.42 6.63 11.50
C PHE A 87 10.76 6.48 12.23
N GLY A 88 11.36 7.56 12.70
CA GLY A 88 12.67 7.56 13.35
C GLY A 88 13.83 7.37 12.36
N ALA A 89 13.72 7.88 11.13
CA ALA A 89 14.75 7.75 10.11
C ALA A 89 15.80 8.87 10.17
N GLU A 90 17.03 8.56 9.77
CA GLU A 90 18.15 9.52 9.73
C GLU A 90 18.02 10.46 8.53
N ALA A 91 17.63 9.94 7.37
CA ALA A 91 17.46 10.71 6.14
C ALA A 91 16.22 10.22 5.36
N ALA A 92 15.66 11.08 4.50
CA ALA A 92 14.51 10.78 3.69
C ALA A 92 14.53 11.50 2.34
N ASN A 93 13.99 10.84 1.31
CA ASN A 93 13.66 11.44 0.02
C ASN A 93 12.16 11.30 -0.22
N VAL A 94 11.47 12.43 -0.41
CA VAL A 94 10.01 12.48 -0.58
C VAL A 94 9.58 12.72 -2.03
N GLN A 95 10.53 12.75 -2.97
CA GLN A 95 10.26 13.03 -4.38
C GLN A 95 9.74 11.83 -5.20
N PRO A 96 9.92 10.54 -4.83
CA PRO A 96 9.40 9.44 -5.64
C PRO A 96 7.91 9.60 -5.95
N ASN A 97 7.54 9.45 -7.24
CA ASN A 97 6.16 9.61 -7.70
C ASN A 97 5.29 8.39 -7.36
N SER A 98 5.91 7.25 -7.03
CA SER A 98 5.25 6.01 -6.64
C SER A 98 6.16 5.14 -5.76
N GLY A 99 5.59 4.12 -5.11
CA GLY A 99 6.37 3.11 -4.41
C GLY A 99 7.30 2.33 -5.36
N SER A 100 6.85 2.06 -6.59
CA SER A 100 7.69 1.41 -7.61
C SER A 100 8.92 2.25 -7.95
N GLN A 101 8.77 3.57 -8.09
CA GLN A 101 9.90 4.48 -8.34
C GLN A 101 10.78 4.66 -7.11
N ALA A 102 10.23 4.57 -5.90
CA ALA A 102 11.03 4.52 -4.68
C ALA A 102 11.94 3.28 -4.66
N ASN A 103 11.39 2.09 -4.94
CA ASN A 103 12.17 0.86 -5.05
C ASN A 103 13.20 0.95 -6.17
N GLN A 104 12.80 1.46 -7.35
CA GLN A 104 13.70 1.68 -8.48
C GLN A 104 14.85 2.63 -8.13
N GLY A 105 14.60 3.67 -7.35
CA GLY A 105 15.62 4.61 -6.87
C GLY A 105 16.70 3.92 -6.02
N VAL A 106 16.28 3.04 -5.10
CA VAL A 106 17.23 2.24 -4.31
C VAL A 106 18.03 1.30 -5.21
N TYR A 107 17.37 0.58 -6.11
CA TYR A 107 18.05 -0.31 -7.05
C TYR A 107 19.05 0.43 -7.93
N PHE A 108 18.65 1.57 -8.50
CA PHE A 108 19.51 2.38 -9.35
C PHE A 108 20.73 2.93 -8.62
N ALA A 109 20.58 3.30 -7.35
CA ALA A 109 21.67 3.81 -6.53
C ALA A 109 22.68 2.73 -6.14
N MET A 110 22.21 1.52 -5.82
CA MET A 110 23.01 0.52 -5.11
C MET A 110 23.42 -0.69 -5.98
N LEU A 111 22.79 -0.89 -7.12
CA LEU A 111 22.93 -2.08 -7.92
C LEU A 111 23.31 -1.75 -9.38
N LYS A 112 23.83 -2.76 -10.07
CA LYS A 112 24.05 -2.75 -11.53
C LYS A 112 23.19 -3.83 -12.19
N PRO A 113 22.78 -3.67 -13.46
CA PRO A 113 22.14 -4.75 -14.20
C PRO A 113 22.98 -6.04 -14.13
N GLY A 114 22.30 -7.17 -13.87
CA GLY A 114 22.95 -8.48 -13.66
C GLY A 114 23.33 -8.79 -12.21
N ASP A 115 23.23 -7.83 -11.28
CA ASP A 115 23.40 -8.15 -9.86
C ASP A 115 22.27 -9.05 -9.36
N THR A 116 22.53 -9.83 -8.30
CA THR A 116 21.52 -10.71 -7.71
C THR A 116 20.78 -9.98 -6.60
N ILE A 117 19.46 -10.05 -6.65
CA ILE A 117 18.55 -9.61 -5.59
C ILE A 117 17.76 -10.79 -5.03
N MET A 118 17.37 -10.71 -3.77
CA MET A 118 16.48 -11.69 -3.16
C MET A 118 15.23 -11.00 -2.61
N GLY A 119 14.04 -11.49 -2.98
CA GLY A 119 12.76 -10.93 -2.55
C GLY A 119 11.72 -12.01 -2.31
N MET A 120 10.59 -11.63 -1.70
CA MET A 120 9.48 -12.56 -1.49
C MET A 120 8.83 -12.93 -2.83
N SER A 121 8.54 -14.21 -3.00
CA SER A 121 7.83 -14.72 -4.19
C SER A 121 6.49 -14.02 -4.37
N LEU A 122 6.17 -13.61 -5.60
CA LEU A 122 4.88 -13.02 -5.95
C LEU A 122 3.70 -13.95 -5.60
N ALA A 123 3.88 -15.26 -5.81
CA ALA A 123 2.89 -16.30 -5.48
C ALA A 123 2.64 -16.44 -3.97
N HIS A 124 3.55 -15.95 -3.13
CA HIS A 124 3.47 -15.99 -1.68
C HIS A 124 3.18 -14.61 -1.04
N GLY A 125 2.79 -13.64 -1.87
CA GLY A 125 2.39 -12.31 -1.39
C GLY A 125 3.40 -11.19 -1.62
N GLY A 126 4.51 -11.43 -2.31
CA GLY A 126 5.49 -10.41 -2.70
C GLY A 126 4.89 -9.34 -3.62
N HIS A 127 5.65 -8.28 -3.88
CA HIS A 127 5.27 -7.23 -4.80
C HIS A 127 5.96 -7.39 -6.16
N LEU A 128 5.34 -6.88 -7.24
CA LEU A 128 5.90 -6.92 -8.60
C LEU A 128 7.34 -6.37 -8.66
N THR A 129 7.63 -5.30 -7.93
CA THR A 129 8.96 -4.65 -7.91
C THR A 129 10.01 -5.40 -7.09
N HIS A 130 9.67 -6.55 -6.52
CA HIS A 130 10.62 -7.40 -5.77
C HIS A 130 11.20 -8.54 -6.62
N GLY A 131 11.22 -8.38 -7.95
CA GLY A 131 11.85 -9.32 -8.87
C GLY A 131 10.89 -10.06 -9.83
N SER A 132 9.65 -9.61 -9.97
CA SER A 132 8.73 -10.22 -10.95
C SER A 132 9.30 -10.11 -12.37
N PRO A 133 9.24 -11.19 -13.19
CA PRO A 133 9.77 -11.19 -14.56
C PRO A 133 9.18 -10.14 -15.50
N VAL A 134 7.96 -9.67 -15.20
CA VAL A 134 7.29 -8.62 -16.00
C VAL A 134 7.68 -7.21 -15.58
N ASN A 135 8.34 -7.08 -14.41
CA ASN A 135 8.79 -5.80 -13.86
C ASN A 135 10.27 -5.55 -14.22
N MET A 136 10.69 -4.26 -14.17
CA MET A 136 12.09 -3.90 -14.40
C MET A 136 13.04 -4.66 -13.47
N SER A 137 12.65 -4.91 -12.22
CA SER A 137 13.47 -5.62 -11.25
C SER A 137 13.79 -7.06 -11.69
N GLY A 138 12.82 -7.77 -12.27
CA GLY A 138 13.05 -9.10 -12.84
C GLY A 138 13.72 -9.11 -14.20
N LYS A 139 13.74 -7.96 -14.92
CA LYS A 139 14.41 -7.83 -16.21
C LYS A 139 15.87 -7.43 -16.08
N TRP A 140 16.23 -6.67 -15.06
CA TRP A 140 17.58 -6.12 -14.88
C TRP A 140 18.44 -6.96 -13.94
N PHE A 141 17.84 -7.71 -13.01
CA PHE A 141 18.55 -8.44 -11.96
C PHE A 141 18.35 -9.94 -12.06
N ASN A 142 19.32 -10.68 -11.53
CA ASN A 142 19.14 -12.09 -11.23
C ASN A 142 18.32 -12.20 -9.95
N VAL A 143 17.17 -12.88 -10.01
CA VAL A 143 16.21 -12.92 -8.91
C VAL A 143 16.23 -14.26 -8.21
N VAL A 144 16.38 -14.23 -6.89
CA VAL A 144 16.17 -15.35 -5.99
C VAL A 144 14.92 -15.06 -5.16
N SER A 145 13.98 -16.00 -5.11
CA SER A 145 12.74 -15.80 -4.35
C SER A 145 12.72 -16.67 -3.11
N TYR A 146 12.43 -16.07 -1.94
CA TYR A 146 12.05 -16.82 -0.74
C TYR A 146 10.52 -16.91 -0.62
N GLY A 147 10.06 -17.83 0.20
CA GLY A 147 8.62 -18.13 0.31
C GLY A 147 8.15 -18.34 1.73
N LEU A 148 7.03 -19.04 1.84
CA LEU A 148 6.38 -19.39 3.10
C LEU A 148 6.67 -20.84 3.47
N ASN A 149 6.64 -21.12 4.78
CA ASN A 149 6.71 -22.46 5.36
C ASN A 149 5.32 -23.13 5.36
N GLU A 150 5.24 -24.33 5.94
CA GLU A 150 4.01 -25.13 6.04
C GLU A 150 2.88 -24.43 6.81
N ASN A 151 3.23 -23.51 7.72
CA ASN A 151 2.27 -22.71 8.50
C ASN A 151 1.87 -21.43 7.78
N GLU A 152 2.28 -21.26 6.53
CA GLU A 152 2.05 -20.05 5.72
C GLU A 152 2.64 -18.77 6.34
N ASP A 153 3.69 -18.93 7.17
CA ASP A 153 4.56 -17.85 7.62
C ASP A 153 5.85 -17.81 6.79
N ILE A 154 6.59 -16.70 6.85
CA ILE A 154 7.87 -16.59 6.12
C ILE A 154 8.83 -17.68 6.59
N ASP A 155 9.40 -18.43 5.64
CA ASP A 155 10.43 -19.43 5.92
C ASP A 155 11.81 -18.74 6.02
N TYR A 156 12.09 -18.20 7.20
CA TYR A 156 13.36 -17.49 7.46
C TYR A 156 14.59 -18.41 7.31
N ASP A 157 14.48 -19.69 7.66
CA ASP A 157 15.58 -20.64 7.56
C ASP A 157 15.87 -21.01 6.10
N ALA A 158 14.84 -21.18 5.28
CA ALA A 158 15.00 -21.35 3.85
C ALA A 158 15.54 -20.07 3.20
N ALA A 159 15.07 -18.89 3.62
CA ALA A 159 15.59 -17.61 3.14
C ALA A 159 17.08 -17.44 3.46
N GLU A 160 17.54 -17.84 4.66
CA GLU A 160 18.96 -17.81 5.03
C GLU A 160 19.79 -18.73 4.17
N LYS A 161 19.34 -19.98 3.94
CA LYS A 161 20.03 -20.93 3.06
C LYS A 161 20.16 -20.39 1.64
N LEU A 162 19.09 -19.81 1.09
CA LEU A 162 19.10 -19.17 -0.23
C LEU A 162 20.09 -18.00 -0.28
N ALA A 163 20.08 -17.14 0.74
CA ALA A 163 21.02 -16.02 0.83
C ALA A 163 22.49 -16.51 0.87
N GLN A 164 22.79 -17.55 1.66
CA GLN A 164 24.13 -18.15 1.73
C GLN A 164 24.56 -18.78 0.39
N GLN A 165 23.63 -19.41 -0.31
CA GLN A 165 23.92 -20.06 -1.61
C GLN A 165 24.14 -19.05 -2.72
N HIS A 166 23.30 -18.00 -2.81
CA HIS A 166 23.26 -17.08 -3.96
C HIS A 166 23.98 -15.76 -3.73
N LYS A 167 24.32 -15.43 -2.48
CA LYS A 167 25.03 -14.20 -2.10
C LYS A 167 24.44 -12.95 -2.78
N PRO A 168 23.13 -12.66 -2.60
CA PRO A 168 22.51 -11.49 -3.21
C PRO A 168 23.18 -10.20 -2.73
N LYS A 169 23.23 -9.19 -3.56
CA LYS A 169 23.71 -7.85 -3.17
C LYS A 169 22.69 -7.06 -2.38
N LEU A 170 21.41 -7.39 -2.55
CA LEU A 170 20.30 -6.73 -1.85
C LEU A 170 19.20 -7.75 -1.56
N ILE A 171 18.69 -7.71 -0.33
CA ILE A 171 17.55 -8.49 0.12
C ILE A 171 16.39 -7.53 0.38
N VAL A 172 15.22 -7.85 -0.19
CA VAL A 172 13.99 -7.08 -0.03
C VAL A 172 13.04 -7.85 0.87
N ALA A 173 12.59 -7.23 1.97
CA ALA A 173 11.47 -7.68 2.76
C ALA A 173 10.26 -6.76 2.55
N GLY A 174 9.07 -7.26 2.87
CA GLY A 174 7.80 -6.58 2.65
C GLY A 174 6.90 -7.36 1.71
N ALA A 175 5.61 -7.13 1.82
CA ALA A 175 4.62 -7.90 1.09
C ALA A 175 3.37 -7.09 0.75
N SER A 176 2.66 -7.51 -0.30
CA SER A 176 1.38 -6.93 -0.71
C SER A 176 0.18 -7.72 -0.19
N ALA A 177 0.39 -8.99 0.19
CA ALA A 177 -0.67 -9.93 0.54
C ALA A 177 -0.23 -10.93 1.63
N PHE A 178 0.43 -10.43 2.67
CA PHE A 178 0.88 -11.22 3.81
C PHE A 178 0.24 -10.67 5.10
N ALA A 179 -0.44 -11.52 5.84
CA ALA A 179 -1.29 -11.12 6.96
C ALA A 179 -0.56 -11.00 8.30
N LEU A 180 0.55 -11.74 8.47
CA LEU A 180 1.27 -11.82 9.74
C LEU A 180 2.31 -10.69 9.89
N LYS A 181 2.91 -10.60 11.06
CA LYS A 181 4.03 -9.69 11.30
C LYS A 181 5.31 -10.24 10.68
N ILE A 182 6.07 -9.37 10.04
CA ILE A 182 7.38 -9.70 9.48
C ILE A 182 8.45 -9.45 10.54
N ASP A 183 9.34 -10.42 10.76
CA ASP A 183 10.52 -10.27 11.62
C ASP A 183 11.64 -9.58 10.84
N PHE A 184 11.65 -8.25 10.90
CA PHE A 184 12.64 -7.43 10.20
C PHE A 184 14.04 -7.59 10.81
N GLU A 185 14.15 -7.90 12.09
CA GLU A 185 15.43 -8.14 12.74
C GLU A 185 16.08 -9.41 12.21
N ARG A 186 15.32 -10.52 12.12
CA ARG A 186 15.79 -11.78 11.55
C ARG A 186 16.22 -11.62 10.08
N MET A 187 15.42 -10.91 9.27
CA MET A 187 15.78 -10.62 7.88
C MET A 187 17.05 -9.76 7.77
N SER A 188 17.22 -8.78 8.67
CA SER A 188 18.45 -7.98 8.73
C SER A 188 19.68 -8.84 9.05
N GLN A 189 19.55 -9.78 9.98
CA GLN A 189 20.64 -10.73 10.33
C GLN A 189 21.01 -11.59 9.11
N ILE A 190 20.03 -12.09 8.37
CA ILE A 190 20.24 -12.84 7.13
C ILE A 190 21.01 -11.98 6.12
N ALA A 191 20.59 -10.77 5.87
CA ALA A 191 21.26 -9.87 4.94
C ALA A 191 22.71 -9.59 5.35
N LYS A 192 22.95 -9.27 6.62
CA LYS A 192 24.29 -9.03 7.17
C LYS A 192 25.20 -10.25 7.05
N SER A 193 24.66 -11.45 7.23
CA SER A 193 25.44 -12.70 7.17
C SER A 193 26.09 -12.96 5.80
N VAL A 194 25.57 -12.31 4.75
CA VAL A 194 26.07 -12.44 3.36
C VAL A 194 26.60 -11.13 2.80
N GLY A 195 26.64 -10.07 3.59
CA GLY A 195 27.11 -8.74 3.17
C GLY A 195 26.17 -8.04 2.18
N ALA A 196 24.89 -8.38 2.21
CA ALA A 196 23.87 -7.77 1.37
C ALA A 196 23.32 -6.48 2.01
N TYR A 197 22.91 -5.53 1.18
CA TYR A 197 22.03 -4.44 1.62
C TYR A 197 20.68 -5.01 2.01
N PHE A 198 20.05 -4.41 3.04
CA PHE A 198 18.71 -4.77 3.46
C PHE A 198 17.73 -3.63 3.20
N MET A 199 16.76 -3.88 2.33
CA MET A 199 15.67 -2.97 2.01
C MET A 199 14.35 -3.54 2.50
N VAL A 200 13.51 -2.70 3.11
CA VAL A 200 12.15 -3.05 3.46
C VAL A 200 11.18 -2.17 2.69
N ASP A 201 10.30 -2.78 1.91
CA ASP A 201 9.13 -2.14 1.32
C ASP A 201 7.96 -2.26 2.30
N MET A 202 7.73 -1.22 3.09
CA MET A 202 6.68 -1.21 4.10
C MET A 202 5.34 -0.64 3.59
N ALA A 203 5.17 -0.48 2.28
CA ALA A 203 4.06 0.24 1.68
C ALA A 203 2.68 -0.15 2.23
N HIS A 204 2.41 -1.44 2.42
CA HIS A 204 1.15 -1.91 2.98
C HIS A 204 0.99 -1.59 4.46
N TYR A 205 2.07 -1.64 5.22
CA TYR A 205 2.06 -1.55 6.68
C TYR A 205 2.41 -0.16 7.22
N ALA A 206 2.74 0.80 6.35
CA ALA A 206 3.30 2.09 6.77
C ALA A 206 2.43 2.85 7.78
N GLY A 207 1.10 2.85 7.61
CA GLY A 207 0.21 3.47 8.58
C GLY A 207 0.24 2.79 9.95
N LEU A 208 0.27 1.45 9.97
CA LEU A 208 0.35 0.65 11.18
C LEU A 208 1.68 0.87 11.91
N ILE A 209 2.78 0.96 11.14
CA ILE A 209 4.13 1.24 11.66
C ILE A 209 4.19 2.63 12.26
N ALA A 210 3.66 3.65 11.56
CA ALA A 210 3.60 5.02 12.05
C ALA A 210 2.84 5.12 13.39
N ALA A 211 1.80 4.31 13.56
CA ALA A 211 1.01 4.25 14.79
C ALA A 211 1.63 3.35 15.88
N GLY A 212 2.71 2.65 15.60
CA GLY A 212 3.36 1.72 16.54
C GLY A 212 2.60 0.40 16.78
N VAL A 213 1.67 0.02 15.88
CA VAL A 213 0.88 -1.23 16.00
C VAL A 213 1.44 -2.38 15.15
N TYR A 214 2.50 -2.11 14.39
CA TYR A 214 3.25 -3.10 13.60
C TYR A 214 4.76 -2.84 13.77
N PRO A 215 5.63 -3.87 13.66
CA PRO A 215 7.08 -3.70 13.84
C PRO A 215 7.67 -2.63 12.90
N ASN A 216 8.53 -1.76 13.44
CA ASN A 216 9.20 -0.73 12.66
C ASN A 216 10.50 -1.28 12.02
N PRO A 217 10.64 -1.29 10.68
CA PRO A 217 11.83 -1.77 10.01
C PRO A 217 13.03 -0.81 10.04
N VAL A 218 12.80 0.49 10.30
CA VAL A 218 13.84 1.53 10.19
C VAL A 218 15.11 1.23 10.99
N PRO A 219 15.03 0.73 12.24
CA PRO A 219 16.25 0.39 12.99
C PRO A 219 17.07 -0.78 12.40
N HIS A 220 16.47 -1.60 11.56
CA HIS A 220 17.05 -2.84 11.07
C HIS A 220 17.52 -2.76 9.61
N ALA A 221 16.96 -1.86 8.81
CA ALA A 221 17.18 -1.76 7.37
C ALA A 221 18.15 -0.65 6.98
N ASP A 222 18.82 -0.81 5.83
CA ASP A 222 19.61 0.25 5.21
C ASP A 222 18.69 1.24 4.46
N PHE A 223 17.64 0.70 3.84
CA PHE A 223 16.62 1.46 3.11
C PHE A 223 15.23 0.97 3.51
N VAL A 224 14.32 1.91 3.67
CA VAL A 224 12.89 1.61 3.85
C VAL A 224 12.10 2.43 2.85
N THR A 225 11.37 1.75 1.97
CA THR A 225 10.52 2.38 0.98
C THR A 225 9.05 2.26 1.37
N THR A 226 8.24 3.21 0.94
CA THR A 226 6.80 3.13 1.13
C THR A 226 6.04 3.89 0.05
N THR A 227 4.78 3.53 -0.15
CA THR A 227 3.77 4.41 -0.73
C THR A 227 3.17 5.30 0.35
N THR A 228 2.57 6.41 -0.05
CA THR A 228 1.92 7.34 0.88
C THR A 228 0.40 7.17 0.96
N HIS A 229 -0.22 6.42 0.05
CA HIS A 229 -1.67 6.39 -0.21
C HIS A 229 -2.42 5.13 0.24
N LYS A 230 -1.78 4.19 0.95
CA LYS A 230 -2.41 2.95 1.45
C LYS A 230 -2.85 3.14 2.91
N SER A 231 -2.39 2.30 3.83
CA SER A 231 -2.68 2.44 5.26
C SER A 231 -2.24 3.79 5.85
N LEU A 232 -1.24 4.45 5.25
CA LEU A 232 -0.77 5.79 5.66
C LEU A 232 -1.74 6.92 5.30
N ARG A 233 -2.72 6.68 4.43
CA ARG A 233 -3.86 7.55 4.11
C ARG A 233 -3.47 8.92 3.52
N GLY A 234 -2.36 9.00 2.80
CA GLY A 234 -1.88 10.22 2.14
C GLY A 234 -2.17 10.26 0.63
N PRO A 235 -1.56 11.21 -0.08
CA PRO A 235 -1.66 11.31 -1.54
C PRO A 235 -0.95 10.15 -2.22
N ARG A 236 -1.26 9.88 -3.49
CA ARG A 236 -0.53 8.90 -4.28
C ARG A 236 0.90 9.37 -4.52
N GLY A 237 1.85 8.57 -4.06
CA GLY A 237 3.28 8.86 -4.14
C GLY A 237 4.12 7.83 -3.42
N GLY A 238 5.43 8.04 -3.38
CA GLY A 238 6.40 7.21 -2.68
C GLY A 238 7.36 8.01 -1.81
N VAL A 239 8.06 7.31 -0.93
CA VAL A 239 9.10 7.85 -0.05
C VAL A 239 10.21 6.81 0.10
N ILE A 240 11.43 7.28 0.25
CA ILE A 240 12.59 6.47 0.65
C ILE A 240 13.10 7.02 1.97
N LEU A 241 13.17 6.18 2.99
CA LEU A 241 13.88 6.42 4.24
C LEU A 241 15.20 5.66 4.19
N MET A 242 16.25 6.21 4.77
CA MET A 242 17.57 5.59 4.71
C MET A 242 18.47 6.04 5.87
N LYS A 243 19.57 5.30 6.07
CA LYS A 243 20.68 5.78 6.89
C LYS A 243 21.33 6.99 6.21
N ALA A 244 21.89 7.91 7.01
CA ALA A 244 22.46 9.17 6.52
C ALA A 244 23.55 8.99 5.45
N GLU A 245 24.35 7.94 5.54
CA GLU A 245 25.41 7.63 4.58
C GLU A 245 24.90 7.40 3.16
N PHE A 246 23.64 6.98 2.98
CA PHE A 246 23.03 6.71 1.68
C PHE A 246 22.23 7.89 1.11
N GLU A 247 22.11 9.00 1.82
CA GLU A 247 21.31 10.15 1.37
C GLU A 247 21.79 10.67 0.01
N LYS A 248 23.08 10.90 -0.15
CA LYS A 248 23.65 11.45 -1.39
C LYS A 248 23.44 10.53 -2.60
N PRO A 249 23.78 9.22 -2.56
CA PRO A 249 23.53 8.32 -3.69
C PRO A 249 22.05 8.16 -4.00
N ILE A 250 21.17 8.07 -3.02
CA ILE A 250 19.72 7.98 -3.24
C ILE A 250 19.17 9.27 -3.86
N ASN A 251 19.54 10.44 -3.35
CA ASN A 251 19.11 11.71 -3.91
C ASN A 251 19.56 11.86 -5.36
N SER A 252 20.80 11.47 -5.69
CA SER A 252 21.31 11.47 -7.06
C SER A 252 20.59 10.44 -7.96
N ALA A 253 20.20 9.31 -7.42
CA ALA A 253 19.45 8.30 -8.17
C ALA A 253 18.03 8.76 -8.51
N ILE A 254 17.36 9.45 -7.59
CA ILE A 254 16.04 10.02 -7.85
C ILE A 254 16.15 11.19 -8.83
N PHE A 255 16.91 12.21 -8.49
CA PHE A 255 17.17 13.35 -9.39
C PHE A 255 18.68 13.61 -9.50
N PRO A 256 19.24 13.61 -10.71
CA PRO A 256 18.59 13.50 -12.03
C PRO A 256 18.47 12.07 -12.59
N GLY A 257 18.68 11.03 -11.74
CA GLY A 257 18.86 9.65 -12.21
C GLY A 257 17.63 9.07 -12.92
N ILE A 258 16.46 9.07 -12.26
CA ILE A 258 15.24 8.43 -12.79
C ILE A 258 14.04 9.36 -12.88
N GLN A 259 14.08 10.54 -12.25
CA GLN A 259 13.02 11.55 -12.28
C GLN A 259 13.60 12.91 -12.67
N GLY A 260 12.74 13.81 -13.15
CA GLY A 260 13.02 15.24 -13.40
C GLY A 260 12.38 16.11 -12.31
N GLY A 261 11.63 17.15 -12.74
CA GLY A 261 10.96 18.07 -11.82
C GLY A 261 9.99 17.36 -10.87
N PRO A 262 10.15 17.54 -9.55
CA PRO A 262 9.29 16.91 -8.56
C PRO A 262 7.87 17.47 -8.60
N LEU A 263 6.89 16.66 -8.21
CA LEU A 263 5.48 17.03 -8.13
C LEU A 263 5.24 17.77 -6.80
N MET A 264 5.48 19.09 -6.76
CA MET A 264 5.47 19.87 -5.53
C MET A 264 4.09 19.90 -4.86
N HIS A 265 3.00 19.86 -5.62
CA HIS A 265 1.63 19.74 -5.11
C HIS A 265 1.38 18.38 -4.42
N VAL A 266 1.97 17.30 -4.92
CA VAL A 266 1.89 15.98 -4.25
C VAL A 266 2.76 15.96 -2.99
N ILE A 267 3.95 16.56 -3.02
CA ILE A 267 4.82 16.69 -1.84
C ILE A 267 4.12 17.50 -0.74
N ALA A 268 3.35 18.55 -1.11
CA ALA A 268 2.50 19.25 -0.16
C ALA A 268 1.46 18.33 0.49
N GLY A 269 0.77 17.52 -0.31
CA GLY A 269 -0.13 16.50 0.20
C GLY A 269 0.55 15.50 1.13
N LYS A 270 1.78 15.07 0.81
CA LYS A 270 2.61 14.21 1.69
C LYS A 270 2.90 14.90 3.02
N ALA A 271 3.31 16.17 3.00
CA ALA A 271 3.59 16.95 4.21
C ALA A 271 2.37 17.07 5.14
N VAL A 272 1.17 17.27 4.56
CA VAL A 272 -0.10 17.29 5.31
C VAL A 272 -0.38 15.90 5.91
N ALA A 273 -0.33 14.85 5.10
CA ALA A 273 -0.60 13.49 5.54
C ALA A 273 0.34 13.02 6.66
N PHE A 274 1.62 13.35 6.60
CA PHE A 274 2.58 13.01 7.67
C PHE A 274 2.29 13.76 8.98
N LYS A 275 1.75 14.97 8.89
CA LYS A 275 1.29 15.70 10.08
C LYS A 275 0.06 15.04 10.69
N GLU A 276 -0.90 14.64 9.87
CA GLU A 276 -2.08 13.87 10.32
C GLU A 276 -1.67 12.54 10.95
N ALA A 277 -0.74 11.80 10.32
CA ALA A 277 -0.26 10.51 10.79
C ALA A 277 0.49 10.57 12.14
N ALA A 278 0.97 11.72 12.55
CA ALA A 278 1.64 11.93 13.83
C ALA A 278 0.68 12.22 15.01
N THR A 279 -0.63 12.20 14.78
CA THR A 279 -1.63 12.53 15.79
C THR A 279 -2.10 11.31 16.60
N PRO A 280 -2.57 11.50 17.85
CA PRO A 280 -3.19 10.43 18.62
C PRO A 280 -4.43 9.83 17.94
N GLU A 281 -5.20 10.64 17.20
CA GLU A 281 -6.37 10.21 16.45
C GLU A 281 -6.00 9.22 15.34
N PHE A 282 -4.89 9.45 14.66
CA PHE A 282 -4.38 8.51 13.65
C PHE A 282 -3.93 7.20 14.29
N LYS A 283 -3.32 7.25 15.47
CA LYS A 283 -2.98 6.03 16.22
C LYS A 283 -4.23 5.24 16.57
N ALA A 284 -5.25 5.87 17.13
CA ALA A 284 -6.53 5.24 17.44
C ALA A 284 -7.20 4.65 16.19
N TYR A 285 -7.14 5.36 15.05
CA TYR A 285 -7.60 4.87 13.77
C TYR A 285 -6.87 3.57 13.35
N GLN A 286 -5.55 3.50 13.43
CA GLN A 286 -4.79 2.31 13.04
C GLN A 286 -5.03 1.12 14.01
N GLU A 287 -5.22 1.38 15.28
CA GLU A 287 -5.64 0.35 16.24
C GLU A 287 -7.02 -0.22 15.86
N GLN A 288 -7.95 0.63 15.42
CA GLN A 288 -9.26 0.20 14.94
C GLN A 288 -9.15 -0.57 13.60
N VAL A 289 -8.25 -0.18 12.69
CA VAL A 289 -7.96 -0.92 11.46
C VAL A 289 -7.61 -2.38 11.75
N VAL A 290 -6.72 -2.62 12.72
CA VAL A 290 -6.31 -3.98 13.09
C VAL A 290 -7.46 -4.74 13.77
N LYS A 291 -8.26 -4.10 14.64
CA LYS A 291 -9.42 -4.73 15.27
C LYS A 291 -10.45 -5.14 14.22
N ASN A 292 -10.78 -4.27 13.31
CA ASN A 292 -11.73 -4.55 12.22
C ASN A 292 -11.25 -5.71 11.34
N ALA A 293 -9.96 -5.75 10.99
CA ALA A 293 -9.39 -6.86 10.23
C ALA A 293 -9.54 -8.20 10.94
N ARG A 294 -9.29 -8.25 12.26
CA ARG A 294 -9.42 -9.47 13.05
C ARG A 294 -10.87 -9.94 13.11
N VAL A 295 -11.80 -9.04 13.44
CA VAL A 295 -13.24 -9.37 13.48
C VAL A 295 -13.76 -9.86 12.14
N LEU A 296 -13.33 -9.20 11.04
CA LEU A 296 -13.67 -9.63 9.69
C LEU A 296 -13.17 -11.06 9.41
N ALA A 297 -11.88 -11.34 9.72
CA ALA A 297 -11.29 -12.67 9.56
C ALA A 297 -12.01 -13.74 10.40
N GLU A 298 -12.25 -13.49 11.68
CA GLU A 298 -12.96 -14.39 12.60
C GLU A 298 -14.38 -14.68 12.12
N THR A 299 -15.09 -13.67 11.62
CA THR A 299 -16.45 -13.81 11.07
C THR A 299 -16.44 -14.70 9.82
N LEU A 300 -15.50 -14.50 8.90
CA LEU A 300 -15.37 -15.33 7.70
C LEU A 300 -15.03 -16.78 8.04
N VAL A 301 -14.17 -17.02 9.03
CA VAL A 301 -13.87 -18.37 9.53
C VAL A 301 -15.11 -19.01 10.13
N ALA A 302 -15.87 -18.30 10.96
CA ALA A 302 -17.14 -18.80 11.52
C ALA A 302 -18.19 -19.15 10.45
N ARG A 303 -18.11 -18.50 9.28
CA ARG A 303 -18.94 -18.81 8.10
C ARG A 303 -18.34 -19.89 7.19
N GLY A 304 -17.31 -20.61 7.64
CA GLY A 304 -16.70 -21.74 6.93
C GLY A 304 -15.76 -21.39 5.81
N LEU A 305 -15.22 -20.17 5.80
CA LEU A 305 -14.14 -19.73 4.89
C LEU A 305 -12.79 -19.92 5.59
N ARG A 306 -11.75 -20.14 4.80
CA ARG A 306 -10.38 -20.28 5.30
C ARG A 306 -9.60 -18.99 5.11
N ILE A 307 -8.98 -18.50 6.18
CA ILE A 307 -7.99 -17.43 6.09
C ILE A 307 -6.60 -18.05 5.93
N VAL A 308 -5.84 -17.62 4.94
CA VAL A 308 -4.43 -17.99 4.78
C VAL A 308 -3.66 -17.55 6.04
N SER A 309 -2.79 -18.40 6.56
CA SER A 309 -2.13 -18.26 7.87
C SER A 309 -3.07 -18.37 9.09
N GLY A 310 -4.34 -18.72 8.90
CA GLY A 310 -5.34 -18.92 9.96
C GLY A 310 -5.83 -17.66 10.66
N LYS A 311 -5.13 -16.52 10.50
CA LYS A 311 -5.42 -15.25 11.19
C LYS A 311 -4.82 -14.06 10.43
N THR A 312 -5.15 -12.85 10.88
CA THR A 312 -4.41 -11.64 10.52
C THR A 312 -3.86 -10.94 11.76
N GLU A 313 -2.65 -10.39 11.63
CA GLU A 313 -1.98 -9.55 12.64
C GLU A 313 -1.80 -8.11 12.13
N SER A 314 -2.37 -7.81 10.94
CA SER A 314 -2.27 -6.53 10.27
C SER A 314 -3.65 -6.04 9.78
N HIS A 315 -3.67 -5.26 8.71
CA HIS A 315 -4.87 -4.75 8.05
C HIS A 315 -5.35 -5.62 6.89
N VAL A 316 -4.56 -6.60 6.46
CA VAL A 316 -4.78 -7.41 5.24
C VAL A 316 -4.97 -8.88 5.58
N MET A 317 -5.79 -9.56 4.81
CA MET A 317 -5.95 -11.01 4.84
C MET A 317 -6.18 -11.57 3.44
N LEU A 318 -5.80 -12.83 3.24
CA LEU A 318 -6.19 -13.63 2.09
C LEU A 318 -7.25 -14.64 2.49
N VAL A 319 -8.32 -14.70 1.72
CA VAL A 319 -9.41 -15.68 1.89
C VAL A 319 -9.26 -16.74 0.81
N ASP A 320 -9.09 -17.99 1.25
CA ASP A 320 -9.06 -19.17 0.39
C ASP A 320 -10.50 -19.61 0.09
N LEU A 321 -10.87 -19.59 -1.17
CA LEU A 321 -12.23 -19.88 -1.65
C LEU A 321 -12.45 -21.33 -2.09
N ARG A 322 -11.41 -22.17 -2.05
CA ARG A 322 -11.47 -23.56 -2.55
C ARG A 322 -12.52 -24.39 -1.82
N ALA A 323 -12.71 -24.16 -0.51
CA ALA A 323 -13.74 -24.85 0.27
C ALA A 323 -15.18 -24.55 -0.18
N LYS A 324 -15.38 -23.44 -0.90
CA LYS A 324 -16.68 -23.06 -1.49
C LYS A 324 -16.79 -23.39 -2.99
N ASN A 325 -15.74 -23.96 -3.59
CA ASN A 325 -15.65 -24.24 -5.04
C ASN A 325 -15.86 -22.98 -5.91
N ILE A 326 -15.38 -21.82 -5.44
CA ILE A 326 -15.51 -20.53 -6.14
C ILE A 326 -14.11 -20.05 -6.50
N THR A 327 -13.93 -19.52 -7.71
CA THR A 327 -12.69 -18.85 -8.11
C THR A 327 -12.63 -17.42 -7.59
N GLY A 328 -11.43 -16.88 -7.44
CA GLY A 328 -11.24 -15.47 -7.07
C GLY A 328 -11.93 -14.53 -8.07
N LYS A 329 -11.86 -14.83 -9.36
CA LYS A 329 -12.55 -14.07 -10.42
C LYS A 329 -14.07 -14.04 -10.26
N ALA A 330 -14.68 -15.17 -9.95
CA ALA A 330 -16.13 -15.23 -9.74
C ALA A 330 -16.53 -14.48 -8.45
N ALA A 331 -15.77 -14.65 -7.37
CA ALA A 331 -16.00 -13.94 -6.11
C ALA A 331 -15.86 -12.42 -6.26
N GLU A 332 -14.81 -11.94 -6.94
CA GLU A 332 -14.59 -10.51 -7.24
C GLU A 332 -15.80 -9.91 -7.98
N ALA A 333 -16.31 -10.63 -8.99
CA ALA A 333 -17.46 -10.17 -9.78
C ALA A 333 -18.76 -10.14 -8.95
N ALA A 334 -19.05 -11.21 -8.19
CA ALA A 334 -20.27 -11.29 -7.37
C ALA A 334 -20.28 -10.27 -6.22
N LEU A 335 -19.15 -10.11 -5.51
CA LEU A 335 -19.02 -9.10 -4.46
C LEU A 335 -19.14 -7.68 -5.03
N GLY A 336 -18.53 -7.42 -6.20
CA GLY A 336 -18.67 -6.13 -6.88
C GLY A 336 -20.14 -5.83 -7.27
N ALA A 337 -20.89 -6.82 -7.74
CA ALA A 337 -22.32 -6.68 -8.03
C ALA A 337 -23.15 -6.40 -6.77
N ALA A 338 -22.68 -6.82 -5.61
CA ALA A 338 -23.28 -6.53 -4.31
C ALA A 338 -22.75 -5.24 -3.65
N HIS A 339 -21.97 -4.41 -4.35
CA HIS A 339 -21.34 -3.18 -3.87
C HIS A 339 -20.29 -3.41 -2.76
N ILE A 340 -19.60 -4.54 -2.79
CA ILE A 340 -18.46 -4.85 -1.94
C ILE A 340 -17.23 -4.98 -2.85
N THR A 341 -16.34 -4.01 -2.80
CA THR A 341 -15.17 -3.93 -3.70
C THR A 341 -13.99 -4.68 -3.10
N VAL A 342 -13.52 -5.70 -3.80
CA VAL A 342 -12.37 -6.54 -3.43
C VAL A 342 -11.47 -6.77 -4.64
N ASN A 343 -10.32 -7.40 -4.46
CA ASN A 343 -9.55 -7.92 -5.59
C ASN A 343 -9.30 -9.43 -5.47
N LYS A 344 -9.40 -10.15 -6.58
CA LYS A 344 -8.92 -11.52 -6.66
C LYS A 344 -7.43 -11.58 -6.37
N ASN A 345 -6.98 -12.64 -5.73
CA ASN A 345 -5.57 -12.83 -5.37
C ASN A 345 -5.22 -14.32 -5.35
N ALA A 346 -4.04 -14.65 -5.86
CA ALA A 346 -3.52 -15.99 -5.69
C ALA A 346 -3.27 -16.31 -4.21
N ILE A 347 -3.51 -17.55 -3.82
CA ILE A 347 -3.15 -18.09 -2.52
C ILE A 347 -1.83 -18.87 -2.63
N PRO A 348 -1.13 -19.17 -1.53
CA PRO A 348 0.05 -20.04 -1.59
C PRO A 348 -0.28 -21.39 -2.23
N ASN A 349 0.55 -21.82 -3.17
CA ASN A 349 0.35 -23.04 -3.98
C ASN A 349 -0.99 -23.07 -4.72
N ASP A 350 -1.40 -21.94 -5.26
CA ASP A 350 -2.66 -21.79 -5.99
C ASP A 350 -2.70 -22.71 -7.23
N PRO A 351 -3.71 -23.57 -7.38
CA PRO A 351 -3.86 -24.43 -8.55
C PRO A 351 -4.35 -23.67 -9.79
N GLU A 352 -4.90 -22.46 -9.60
CA GLU A 352 -5.48 -21.66 -10.69
C GLU A 352 -4.45 -20.74 -11.35
N LYS A 353 -4.75 -20.32 -12.57
CA LYS A 353 -3.93 -19.34 -13.30
C LYS A 353 -4.02 -17.94 -12.64
N PRO A 354 -3.00 -17.08 -12.79
CA PRO A 354 -2.95 -15.75 -12.14
C PRO A 354 -4.15 -14.83 -12.43
N PHE A 355 -4.85 -14.99 -13.57
CA PHE A 355 -6.02 -14.20 -13.92
C PHE A 355 -7.36 -14.78 -13.39
N VAL A 356 -7.33 -15.99 -12.82
CA VAL A 356 -8.48 -16.68 -12.23
C VAL A 356 -8.40 -16.65 -10.72
N THR A 357 -7.31 -17.17 -10.17
CA THR A 357 -6.98 -17.31 -8.74
C THR A 357 -7.98 -18.14 -7.94
N SER A 358 -7.58 -18.61 -6.77
CA SER A 358 -8.44 -19.34 -5.83
C SER A 358 -8.77 -18.54 -4.58
N GLY A 359 -8.41 -17.26 -4.53
CA GLY A 359 -8.64 -16.42 -3.37
C GLY A 359 -9.03 -14.99 -3.71
N VAL A 360 -9.42 -14.27 -2.66
CA VAL A 360 -9.59 -12.81 -2.66
C VAL A 360 -8.77 -12.22 -1.53
N ARG A 361 -8.25 -11.01 -1.76
CA ARG A 361 -7.56 -10.22 -0.75
C ARG A 361 -8.52 -9.17 -0.19
N LEU A 362 -8.57 -9.08 1.13
CA LEU A 362 -9.40 -8.12 1.86
C LEU A 362 -8.52 -7.27 2.76
N GLY A 363 -8.93 -6.03 2.99
CA GLY A 363 -8.29 -5.13 3.94
C GLY A 363 -9.28 -4.18 4.59
N SER A 364 -8.92 -3.67 5.75
CA SER A 364 -9.79 -2.87 6.61
C SER A 364 -9.51 -1.35 6.61
N PRO A 365 -8.48 -0.76 5.98
CA PRO A 365 -8.20 0.67 6.10
C PRO A 365 -9.33 1.57 5.63
N ALA A 366 -9.86 1.37 4.42
CA ALA A 366 -10.90 2.23 3.84
C ALA A 366 -12.22 2.15 4.62
N MET A 367 -12.68 0.95 4.97
CA MET A 367 -13.89 0.78 5.78
C MET A 367 -13.74 1.43 7.16
N THR A 368 -12.55 1.40 7.75
CA THR A 368 -12.29 2.05 9.05
C THR A 368 -12.24 3.58 8.90
N THR A 369 -11.69 4.10 7.80
CA THR A 369 -11.68 5.55 7.53
C THR A 369 -13.10 6.11 7.44
N ARG A 370 -14.05 5.37 6.86
CA ARG A 370 -15.46 5.80 6.81
C ARG A 370 -16.21 5.61 8.14
N GLY A 371 -15.56 5.10 9.19
CA GLY A 371 -16.09 5.04 10.55
C GLY A 371 -16.59 3.69 11.03
N PHE A 372 -16.39 2.61 10.25
CA PHE A 372 -16.78 1.26 10.67
C PHE A 372 -15.95 0.80 11.87
N LYS A 373 -16.62 0.10 12.78
CA LYS A 373 -16.04 -0.56 13.95
C LYS A 373 -16.34 -2.05 13.90
N GLU A 374 -16.14 -2.73 15.03
CA GLU A 374 -16.25 -4.19 15.13
C GLU A 374 -17.61 -4.74 14.70
N ASP A 375 -18.70 -4.07 15.06
CA ASP A 375 -20.06 -4.52 14.70
C ASP A 375 -20.29 -4.42 13.19
N GLU A 376 -19.86 -3.31 12.56
CA GLU A 376 -19.93 -3.15 11.11
C GLU A 376 -18.99 -4.13 10.40
N ALA A 377 -17.78 -4.36 10.92
CA ALA A 377 -16.85 -5.36 10.37
C ALA A 377 -17.43 -6.77 10.39
N LYS A 378 -18.10 -7.14 11.48
CA LYS A 378 -18.82 -8.42 11.60
C LYS A 378 -19.99 -8.51 10.60
N LEU A 379 -20.76 -7.44 10.45
CA LEU A 379 -21.83 -7.37 9.46
C LEU A 379 -21.27 -7.56 8.05
N VAL A 380 -20.21 -6.84 7.68
CA VAL A 380 -19.54 -6.97 6.36
C VAL A 380 -19.05 -8.38 6.13
N GLY A 381 -18.45 -9.04 7.12
CA GLY A 381 -18.03 -10.44 7.02
C GLY A 381 -19.21 -11.40 6.72
N ASN A 382 -20.36 -11.17 7.34
CA ASN A 382 -21.56 -11.95 7.05
C ASN A 382 -22.11 -11.68 5.63
N LEU A 383 -22.14 -10.41 5.20
CA LEU A 383 -22.58 -10.05 3.85
C LEU A 383 -21.68 -10.67 2.76
N ILE A 384 -20.37 -10.68 2.97
CA ILE A 384 -19.42 -11.38 2.10
C ILE A 384 -19.76 -12.86 2.02
N ALA A 385 -19.96 -13.53 3.16
CA ALA A 385 -20.28 -14.94 3.18
C ALA A 385 -21.61 -15.24 2.50
N ASP A 386 -22.65 -14.40 2.71
CA ASP A 386 -23.95 -14.53 2.05
C ASP A 386 -23.84 -14.45 0.52
N VAL A 387 -23.02 -13.54 -0.01
CA VAL A 387 -22.74 -13.46 -1.45
C VAL A 387 -22.03 -14.71 -1.93
N LEU A 388 -21.00 -15.18 -1.20
CA LEU A 388 -20.19 -16.33 -1.62
C LEU A 388 -20.92 -17.68 -1.49
N GLU A 389 -21.99 -17.77 -0.71
CA GLU A 389 -22.85 -18.97 -0.67
C GLU A 389 -23.68 -19.14 -1.95
N ASN A 390 -24.09 -18.05 -2.59
CA ASN A 390 -24.90 -18.06 -3.80
C ASN A 390 -24.49 -16.93 -4.76
N PRO A 391 -23.29 -16.98 -5.35
CA PRO A 391 -22.70 -15.85 -6.08
C PRO A 391 -23.40 -15.48 -7.39
N GLU A 392 -24.22 -16.38 -7.95
CA GLU A 392 -24.97 -16.18 -9.20
C GLU A 392 -26.46 -15.86 -8.95
N ASN A 393 -26.91 -15.85 -7.69
CA ASN A 393 -28.30 -15.58 -7.36
C ASN A 393 -28.58 -14.09 -7.28
N GLU A 394 -29.22 -13.53 -8.32
CA GLU A 394 -29.54 -12.11 -8.43
C GLU A 394 -30.39 -11.56 -7.28
N GLU A 395 -31.32 -12.36 -6.74
CA GLU A 395 -32.16 -11.96 -5.60
C GLU A 395 -31.29 -11.80 -4.32
N ASN A 396 -30.38 -12.75 -4.09
CA ASN A 396 -29.42 -12.67 -3.00
C ASN A 396 -28.50 -11.46 -3.13
N LEU A 397 -27.93 -11.24 -4.33
CA LEU A 397 -27.08 -10.07 -4.61
C LEU A 397 -27.82 -8.74 -4.38
N ALA A 398 -29.07 -8.65 -4.84
CA ALA A 398 -29.93 -7.47 -4.64
C ALA A 398 -30.22 -7.23 -3.15
N LYS A 399 -30.49 -8.29 -2.38
CA LYS A 399 -30.70 -8.21 -0.94
C LYS A 399 -29.44 -7.69 -0.20
N VAL A 400 -28.28 -8.25 -0.51
CA VAL A 400 -27.02 -7.80 0.08
C VAL A 400 -26.71 -6.36 -0.31
N ARG A 401 -26.90 -5.98 -1.57
CA ARG A 401 -26.72 -4.61 -2.05
C ARG A 401 -27.60 -3.61 -1.29
N ALA A 402 -28.85 -3.97 -1.00
CA ALA A 402 -29.72 -3.12 -0.20
C ALA A 402 -29.20 -2.92 1.23
N GLN A 403 -28.67 -3.98 1.86
CA GLN A 403 -28.04 -3.88 3.18
C GLN A 403 -26.75 -3.06 3.18
N VAL A 404 -25.93 -3.19 2.13
CA VAL A 404 -24.75 -2.35 1.90
C VAL A 404 -25.18 -0.87 1.79
N ALA A 405 -26.21 -0.56 0.99
CA ALA A 405 -26.71 0.81 0.84
C ALA A 405 -27.22 1.43 2.15
N GLU A 406 -27.88 0.64 3.00
CA GLU A 406 -28.28 1.11 4.34
C GLU A 406 -27.08 1.39 5.24
N LEU A 407 -26.07 0.51 5.19
CA LEU A 407 -24.88 0.66 5.99
C LEU A 407 -24.06 1.87 5.55
N THR A 408 -23.81 2.03 4.26
CA THR A 408 -23.00 3.13 3.72
C THR A 408 -23.62 4.50 3.96
N LYS A 409 -24.96 4.64 3.91
CA LYS A 409 -25.67 5.90 4.26
C LYS A 409 -25.43 6.36 5.70
N ARG A 410 -25.21 5.43 6.62
CA ARG A 410 -24.91 5.76 8.03
C ARG A 410 -23.49 6.26 8.23
N PHE A 411 -22.60 5.97 7.29
CA PHE A 411 -21.19 6.25 7.35
C PHE A 411 -20.69 6.84 6.02
N PRO A 412 -21.06 8.06 5.68
CA PRO A 412 -20.58 8.71 4.46
C PRO A 412 -19.04 8.89 4.52
N VAL A 413 -18.39 8.87 3.37
CA VAL A 413 -16.93 9.06 3.28
C VAL A 413 -16.56 10.51 3.47
N TYR A 414 -17.29 11.40 2.78
CA TYR A 414 -17.12 12.86 2.81
C TYR A 414 -18.45 13.51 3.15
N GLY A 415 -18.86 13.38 4.41
CA GLY A 415 -20.11 13.94 4.93
C GLY A 415 -19.98 15.35 5.49
#